data_a702fed5d68d01f282bf324d0533fdf0
#
_entry.id   a702fed5d68d01f282bf324d0533fdf0
#
_cell.length_a   1.000
_cell.length_b   1.000
_cell.length_c   1.000
_cell.angle_alpha   90.00
_cell.angle_beta   90.00
_cell.angle_gamma   90.00
#
_symmetry.space_group_name_H-M   'P 1'
#
loop_
_entity.id
_entity.type
_entity.pdbx_description
1 polymer ?
#
loop_
_entity_poly.entity_id
_entity_poly.type
_entity_poly.pdbx_seq_one_letter_code
_entity_poly.pdbx_strand_id
1 'polypeptide(L)' 'MEQTPKAILEVRLIKLLRLQVHLTHLLGDPDLTPAKRRKINARMLELDGWISKARTQLTPPRGR' A
#
# COMPACT_ATOMS: atom_id res chain seq x y z
N MET A 1 -20.55 17.25 5.33
CA MET A 1 -19.62 17.75 4.30
C MET A 1 -19.16 16.62 3.43
N GLU A 2 -19.28 16.81 2.15
CA GLU A 2 -18.93 15.76 1.20
C GLU A 2 -17.43 15.72 0.95
N GLN A 3 -16.90 14.52 0.93
CA GLN A 3 -15.51 14.33 0.54
C GLN A 3 -15.43 14.09 -0.95
N THR A 4 -14.47 14.72 -1.58
CA THR A 4 -14.25 14.47 -3.00
C THR A 4 -13.66 13.08 -3.18
N PRO A 5 -13.88 12.44 -4.33
CA PRO A 5 -13.26 11.15 -4.60
C PRO A 5 -11.74 11.19 -4.46
N LYS A 6 -11.13 12.31 -4.82
CA LYS A 6 -9.69 12.47 -4.69
C LYS A 6 -9.27 12.40 -3.22
N ALA A 7 -10.01 13.09 -2.34
CA ALA A 7 -9.69 13.07 -0.91
C ALA A 7 -9.78 11.67 -0.34
N ILE A 8 -10.79 10.91 -0.76
CA ILE A 8 -10.95 9.53 -0.30
C ILE A 8 -9.77 8.67 -0.76
N LEU A 9 -9.34 8.85 -2.00
CA LEU A 9 -8.21 8.11 -2.54
C LEU A 9 -6.92 8.47 -1.82
N GLU A 10 -6.74 9.74 -1.50
CA GLU A 10 -5.54 10.19 -0.78
C GLU A 10 -5.46 9.55 0.61
N VAL A 11 -6.58 9.54 1.34
CA VAL A 11 -6.62 8.92 2.66
C VAL A 11 -6.33 7.42 2.56
N ARG A 12 -6.92 6.78 1.56
CA ARG A 12 -6.70 5.35 1.34
C ARG A 12 -5.23 5.07 1.02
N LEU A 13 -4.63 5.90 0.19
CA LEU A 13 -3.23 5.75 -0.16
C LEU A 13 -2.31 5.90 1.06
N ILE A 14 -2.60 6.88 1.91
CA ILE A 14 -1.82 7.08 3.14
C ILE A 14 -1.90 5.84 4.02
N LYS A 15 -3.09 5.27 4.17
CA LYS A 15 -3.25 4.06 4.98
C LYS A 15 -2.48 2.88 4.40
N LEU A 16 -2.51 2.74 3.09
CA LEU A 16 -1.78 1.66 2.42
C LEU A 16 -0.27 1.83 2.61
N LEU A 17 0.23 3.06 2.49
CA LEU A 17 1.65 3.33 2.67
C LEU A 17 2.09 3.07 4.10
N ARG A 18 1.27 3.42 5.07
CA ARG A 18 1.58 3.14 6.47
C ARG A 18 1.64 1.64 6.73
N LEU A 19 0.71 0.90 6.15
CA LEU A 19 0.70 -0.54 6.30
C LEU A 19 1.94 -1.15 5.65
N GLN A 20 2.34 -0.61 4.50
CA GLN A 20 3.55 -1.08 3.82
C GLN A 20 4.79 -0.90 4.70
N VAL A 21 4.92 0.27 5.33
CA VAL A 21 6.03 0.55 6.24
C VAL A 21 6.00 -0.43 7.41
N HIS A 22 4.83 -0.66 7.97
CA HIS A 22 4.67 -1.60 9.08
C HIS A 22 5.11 -3.01 8.71
N LEU A 23 4.66 -3.49 7.55
CA LEU A 23 5.03 -4.83 7.10
C LEU A 23 6.52 -4.93 6.79
N THR A 24 7.09 -3.87 6.21
CA THR A 24 8.53 -3.83 5.94
C THR A 24 9.30 -3.94 7.25
N HIS A 25 8.81 -3.27 8.28
CA HIS A 25 9.44 -3.31 9.60
C HIS A 25 9.39 -4.73 10.18
N LEU A 26 8.26 -5.41 10.01
CA LEU A 26 8.11 -6.79 10.48
C LEU A 26 9.09 -7.73 9.78
N LEU A 27 9.36 -7.48 8.50
CA LEU A 27 10.31 -8.31 7.76
C LEU A 27 11.72 -8.20 8.29
N GLY A 28 12.03 -7.15 9.05
CA GLY A 28 13.33 -6.96 9.66
C GLY A 28 13.50 -7.72 10.97
N ASP A 29 12.45 -8.39 11.45
CA ASP A 29 12.51 -9.13 12.70
C ASP A 29 13.38 -10.38 12.52
N PRO A 30 14.45 -10.53 13.32
CA PRO A 30 15.33 -11.70 13.19
C PRO A 30 14.65 -13.01 13.61
N ASP A 31 13.57 -12.93 14.39
CA ASP A 31 12.85 -14.11 14.84
C ASP A 31 11.71 -14.52 13.91
N LEU A 32 11.61 -13.87 12.76
CA LEU A 32 10.54 -14.13 11.82
C LEU A 32 10.71 -15.50 11.17
N THR A 33 9.67 -16.34 11.29
CA THR A 33 9.72 -17.66 10.67
C THR A 33 9.55 -17.56 9.15
N PRO A 34 10.06 -18.54 8.40
CA PRO A 34 9.88 -18.53 6.93
C PRO A 34 8.41 -18.48 6.52
N ALA A 35 7.53 -19.17 7.25
CA ALA A 35 6.12 -19.18 6.94
C ALA A 35 5.51 -17.78 7.08
N LYS A 36 5.84 -17.09 8.16
CA LYS A 36 5.36 -15.73 8.39
C LYS A 36 5.93 -14.77 7.36
N ARG A 37 7.21 -14.95 7.01
CA ARG A 37 7.85 -14.12 6.01
C ARG A 37 7.14 -14.23 4.66
N ARG A 38 6.75 -15.44 4.28
CA ARG A 38 6.01 -15.64 3.04
C ARG A 38 4.68 -14.93 3.05
N LYS A 39 3.96 -15.01 4.18
CA LYS A 39 2.67 -14.33 4.31
C LYS A 39 2.81 -12.83 4.19
N ILE A 40 3.84 -12.27 4.84
CA ILE A 40 4.08 -10.84 4.78
C ILE A 40 4.45 -10.42 3.36
N ASN A 41 5.31 -11.19 2.70
CA ASN A 41 5.70 -10.89 1.31
C ASN A 41 4.49 -10.92 0.38
N ALA A 42 3.60 -11.90 0.56
CA ALA A 42 2.40 -11.97 -0.26
C ALA A 42 1.52 -10.74 -0.06
N ARG A 43 1.38 -10.31 1.18
CA ARG A 43 0.60 -9.11 1.49
C ARG A 43 1.25 -7.86 0.90
N MET A 44 2.58 -7.79 0.95
CA MET A 44 3.31 -6.66 0.38
C MET A 44 3.05 -6.54 -1.12
N LEU A 45 3.01 -7.68 -1.82
CA LEU A 45 2.72 -7.67 -3.25
C LEU A 45 1.31 -7.15 -3.52
N GLU A 46 0.35 -7.56 -2.71
CA GLU A 46 -1.02 -7.05 -2.84
C GLU A 46 -1.07 -5.55 -2.61
N LEU A 47 -0.36 -5.09 -1.57
CA LEU A 47 -0.31 -3.66 -1.25
C LEU A 47 0.32 -2.85 -2.38
N ASP A 48 1.40 -3.37 -2.95
CA ASP A 48 2.06 -2.69 -4.07
C ASP A 48 1.09 -2.48 -5.22
N GLY A 49 0.28 -3.50 -5.53
CA GLY A 49 -0.72 -3.39 -6.58
C GLY A 49 -1.76 -2.33 -6.26
N TRP A 50 -2.24 -2.31 -5.02
CA TRP A 50 -3.26 -1.34 -4.62
C TRP A 50 -2.71 0.08 -4.57
N ILE A 51 -1.47 0.23 -4.08
CA ILE A 51 -0.81 1.55 -4.04
C ILE A 51 -0.62 2.07 -5.46
N SER A 52 -0.15 1.23 -6.35
CA SER A 52 0.04 1.59 -7.75
C SER A 52 -1.28 2.04 -8.39
N LYS A 53 -2.35 1.29 -8.11
CA LYS A 53 -3.66 1.60 -8.63
C LYS A 53 -4.18 2.94 -8.10
N ALA A 54 -4.00 3.18 -6.80
CA ALA A 54 -4.43 4.42 -6.18
C ALA A 54 -3.67 5.61 -6.77
N ARG A 55 -2.37 5.44 -6.96
CA ARG A 55 -1.55 6.51 -7.55
C ARG A 55 -1.99 6.82 -8.96
N THR A 56 -2.30 5.80 -9.74
CA THR A 56 -2.78 5.99 -11.10
C THR A 56 -4.08 6.78 -11.12
N GLN A 57 -4.96 6.51 -10.16
CA GLN A 57 -6.23 7.23 -10.06
C GLN A 57 -6.06 8.67 -9.61
N LEU A 58 -5.07 8.92 -8.74
CA LEU A 58 -4.81 10.28 -8.27
C LEU A 58 -4.04 11.11 -9.26
N THR A 59 -3.23 10.47 -10.10
CA THR A 59 -2.43 11.16 -11.10
C THR A 59 -2.89 10.72 -12.47
N PRO A 60 -3.88 11.41 -13.06
CA PRO A 60 -4.39 11.01 -14.37
C PRO A 60 -3.29 11.06 -15.42
N PRO A 61 -3.40 10.19 -16.42
CA PRO A 61 -2.38 10.15 -17.48
C PRO A 61 -2.33 11.49 -18.20
N ARG A 62 -1.14 11.93 -18.51
CA ARG A 62 -0.97 13.10 -19.27
C ARG A 62 -1.12 12.75 -20.70
N GLY A 63 -1.93 13.26 -21.22
CA GLY A 63 -2.03 12.94 -22.30
C GLY A 63 -2.05 12.82 -23.47
N ARG A 64 -1.89 12.67 -23.69
CA ARG A 64 -1.83 12.55 -24.60
C ARG A 64 -2.22 12.08 -25.13
#